data_1865164813d37c40fc1af1e5828c8806
#
_entry.id   1865164813d37c40fc1af1e5828c8806
#
_cell.length_a   1.000
_cell.length_b   1.000
_cell.length_c   1.000
_cell.angle_alpha   90.00
_cell.angle_beta   90.00
_cell.angle_gamma   90.00
#
_symmetry.space_group_name_H-M   'P 1'
#
loop_
_entity.id
_entity.type
_entity.pdbx_description
1 polymer ?
#
loop_
_entity_poly.entity_id
_entity_poly.type
_entity_poly.pdbx_seq_one_letter_code
_entity_poly.pdbx_strand_id
1 'polypeptide(L)'
;SDTFKPDEKIIRKCFSLFSKQPDFYAEPWKLRRSLDKEDIGILDDWFFNMGGRGALESRGSRQKNALLSAGLISILGELYGDQFQTLILASEPERLGEWRRILQDCLGLNRDDFGPNSGIVLFERPEGVIEKADRLEAEDEVPLIIVDGSETNIEIPILQFPLWLAFVGSDEEIYDDFEMN
;
A
#
# COMPACT_ATOMS: atom_id res chain seq x y z
N SER A 1 6.27 -14.72 -11.70
CA SER A 1 5.01 -14.32 -12.29
C SER A 1 5.20 -13.36 -13.45
N ASP A 2 4.37 -13.47 -14.47
CA ASP A 2 4.45 -12.64 -15.68
C ASP A 2 3.48 -11.46 -15.67
N THR A 3 2.70 -11.26 -14.60
CA THR A 3 1.66 -10.25 -14.54
C THR A 3 2.18 -8.83 -14.85
N PHE A 4 3.32 -8.46 -14.26
CA PHE A 4 3.90 -7.13 -14.43
C PHE A 4 5.08 -7.09 -15.41
N LYS A 5 5.37 -8.19 -16.09
CA LYS A 5 6.48 -8.24 -17.04
C LYS A 5 6.38 -7.17 -18.15
N PRO A 6 5.20 -6.92 -18.74
CA PRO A 6 5.09 -5.84 -19.72
C PRO A 6 5.43 -4.45 -19.19
N ASP A 7 5.30 -4.25 -17.87
CA ASP A 7 5.54 -2.97 -17.22
C ASP A 7 6.90 -2.89 -16.52
N GLU A 8 7.73 -3.90 -16.71
CA GLU A 8 9.00 -4.02 -15.97
C GLU A 8 9.89 -2.79 -16.11
N LYS A 9 9.98 -2.25 -17.31
CA LYS A 9 10.84 -1.09 -17.57
C LYS A 9 10.40 0.13 -16.75
N ILE A 10 9.10 0.38 -16.71
CA ILE A 10 8.53 1.50 -15.95
C ILE A 10 8.75 1.28 -14.45
N ILE A 11 8.48 0.07 -13.98
CA ILE A 11 8.61 -0.27 -12.56
C ILE A 11 10.07 -0.11 -12.11
N ARG A 12 11.02 -0.62 -12.88
CA ARG A 12 12.45 -0.51 -12.53
C ARG A 12 12.96 0.92 -12.59
N LYS A 13 12.41 1.74 -13.47
CA LYS A 13 12.71 3.17 -13.48
C LYS A 13 12.25 3.83 -12.18
N CYS A 14 11.06 3.47 -11.68
CA CYS A 14 10.59 3.96 -10.39
C CYS A 14 11.51 3.52 -9.26
N PHE A 15 11.95 2.26 -9.24
CA PHE A 15 12.90 1.78 -8.24
C PHE A 15 14.18 2.61 -8.24
N SER A 16 14.71 2.92 -9.43
CA SER A 16 15.90 3.75 -9.55
C SER A 16 15.68 5.15 -8.97
N LEU A 17 14.52 5.75 -9.24
CA LEU A 17 14.20 7.08 -8.71
C LEU A 17 14.06 7.04 -7.19
N PHE A 18 13.42 6.01 -6.64
CA PHE A 18 13.21 5.87 -5.19
C PHE A 18 14.50 5.64 -4.42
N SER A 19 15.54 5.15 -5.08
CA SER A 19 16.86 4.92 -4.47
C SER A 19 17.70 6.18 -4.36
N LYS A 20 17.25 7.25 -4.98
CA LYS A 20 17.98 8.54 -5.00
C LYS A 20 17.44 9.48 -3.94
N GLN A 21 18.07 10.65 -3.84
CA GLN A 21 17.59 11.70 -2.96
C GLN A 21 16.17 12.11 -3.35
N PRO A 22 15.24 12.16 -2.38
CA PRO A 22 13.84 12.43 -2.71
C PRO A 22 13.61 13.89 -3.11
N ASP A 23 12.61 14.09 -3.96
CA ASP A 23 12.09 15.43 -4.27
C ASP A 23 10.88 15.67 -3.35
N PHE A 24 11.07 16.48 -2.31
CA PHE A 24 10.02 16.80 -1.35
C PHE A 24 8.89 17.64 -1.95
N TYR A 25 9.08 18.17 -3.14
CA TYR A 25 8.11 19.01 -3.85
C TYR A 25 7.56 18.34 -5.11
N ALA A 26 7.76 17.04 -5.24
CA ALA A 26 7.20 16.27 -6.35
C ALA A 26 5.68 16.43 -6.41
N GLU A 27 5.12 16.22 -7.58
CA GLU A 27 3.67 16.25 -7.76
C GLU A 27 2.96 15.25 -6.83
N PRO A 28 1.70 15.52 -6.45
CA PRO A 28 0.92 14.56 -5.68
C PRO A 28 0.93 13.17 -6.33
N TRP A 29 0.89 12.15 -5.52
CA TRP A 29 0.95 10.73 -5.89
C TRP A 29 2.34 10.24 -6.29
N LYS A 30 3.33 11.12 -6.38
CA LYS A 30 4.73 10.73 -6.55
C LYS A 30 5.38 10.58 -5.19
N LEU A 31 6.20 9.56 -5.02
CA LEU A 31 6.86 9.32 -3.74
C LEU A 31 7.84 10.46 -3.42
N ARG A 32 7.67 11.08 -2.26
CA ARG A 32 8.49 12.19 -1.76
C ARG A 32 9.50 11.76 -0.70
N ARG A 33 9.80 10.46 -0.66
CA ARG A 33 10.78 9.87 0.26
C ARG A 33 11.63 8.90 -0.53
N SER A 34 12.81 8.57 0.00
CA SER A 34 13.63 7.52 -0.59
C SER A 34 13.33 6.19 0.07
N LEU A 35 13.61 5.12 -0.66
CA LEU A 35 13.53 3.75 -0.14
C LEU A 35 14.93 3.15 -0.14
N ASP A 36 15.23 2.34 0.86
CA ASP A 36 16.51 1.64 0.91
C ASP A 36 16.49 0.40 0.01
N LYS A 37 17.64 -0.27 -0.08
CA LYS A 37 17.79 -1.46 -0.93
C LYS A 37 16.86 -2.59 -0.51
N GLU A 38 16.65 -2.75 0.79
CA GLU A 38 15.79 -3.81 1.30
C GLU A 38 14.35 -3.56 0.91
N ASP A 39 13.86 -2.33 1.04
CA ASP A 39 12.51 -1.95 0.62
C ASP A 39 12.32 -2.17 -0.89
N ILE A 40 13.30 -1.76 -1.69
CA ILE A 40 13.24 -1.96 -3.14
C ILE A 40 13.19 -3.46 -3.47
N GLY A 41 14.00 -4.28 -2.77
CA GLY A 41 13.98 -5.73 -2.95
C GLY A 41 12.62 -6.35 -2.64
N ILE A 42 11.95 -5.85 -1.62
CA ILE A 42 10.61 -6.31 -1.24
C ILE A 42 9.59 -5.95 -2.32
N LEU A 43 9.64 -4.73 -2.83
CA LEU A 43 8.75 -4.31 -3.92
C LEU A 43 9.02 -5.10 -5.20
N ASP A 44 10.28 -5.32 -5.53
CA ASP A 44 10.69 -6.14 -6.68
C ASP A 44 10.07 -7.54 -6.56
N ASP A 45 10.20 -8.16 -5.40
CA ASP A 45 9.65 -9.47 -5.14
C ASP A 45 8.12 -9.51 -5.26
N TRP A 46 7.45 -8.50 -4.69
CA TRP A 46 6.00 -8.40 -4.77
C TRP A 46 5.51 -8.30 -6.22
N PHE A 47 6.15 -7.47 -7.04
CA PHE A 47 5.78 -7.33 -8.44
C PHE A 47 6.10 -8.56 -9.28
N PHE A 48 7.35 -9.04 -9.20
CA PHE A 48 7.86 -9.98 -10.20
C PHE A 48 7.86 -11.45 -9.75
N ASN A 49 7.86 -11.71 -8.47
CA ASN A 49 7.75 -13.08 -7.96
C ASN A 49 6.34 -13.39 -7.44
N MET A 50 5.71 -12.45 -6.75
CA MET A 50 4.36 -12.65 -6.19
C MET A 50 3.25 -12.25 -7.16
N GLY A 51 3.58 -11.54 -8.23
CA GLY A 51 2.58 -11.14 -9.22
C GLY A 51 1.54 -10.15 -8.69
N GLY A 52 1.89 -9.36 -7.67
CA GLY A 52 0.98 -8.36 -7.11
C GLY A 52 0.06 -8.89 -6.02
N ARG A 53 0.31 -10.08 -5.49
CA ARG A 53 -0.54 -10.73 -4.49
C ARG A 53 0.31 -11.41 -3.45
N GLY A 54 0.38 -10.87 -2.26
CA GLY A 54 1.18 -11.56 -1.25
C GLY A 54 1.17 -10.92 0.12
N ALA A 55 1.49 -11.74 1.12
CA ALA A 55 1.76 -11.30 2.47
C ALA A 55 3.24 -10.98 2.58
N LEU A 56 3.54 -9.86 3.22
CA LEU A 56 4.92 -9.44 3.49
C LEU A 56 5.13 -9.37 4.99
N GLU A 57 6.33 -9.73 5.41
CA GLU A 57 6.70 -9.52 6.80
C GLU A 57 6.70 -8.03 7.11
N SER A 58 6.13 -7.64 8.25
CA SER A 58 6.12 -6.24 8.71
C SER A 58 7.53 -5.69 8.72
N ARG A 59 7.68 -4.44 8.25
CA ARG A 59 8.96 -3.74 8.27
C ARG A 59 9.36 -3.25 9.68
N GLY A 60 8.59 -3.63 10.71
CA GLY A 60 8.86 -3.32 12.10
C GLY A 60 7.99 -2.21 12.68
N SER A 61 7.38 -1.38 11.86
CA SER A 61 6.49 -0.31 12.32
C SER A 61 5.48 0.04 11.24
N ARG A 62 4.39 0.67 11.66
CA ARG A 62 3.38 1.17 10.72
C ARG A 62 3.96 2.27 9.84
N GLN A 63 4.87 3.07 10.40
CA GLN A 63 5.57 4.11 9.64
C GLN A 63 6.31 3.50 8.44
N LYS A 64 7.08 2.44 8.66
CA LYS A 64 7.84 1.79 7.60
C LYS A 64 6.95 1.02 6.63
N ASN A 65 5.91 0.37 7.14
CA ASN A 65 4.94 -0.34 6.30
C ASN A 65 4.21 0.63 5.37
N ALA A 66 3.81 1.79 5.89
CA ALA A 66 3.12 2.80 5.09
C ALA A 66 4.06 3.48 4.10
N LEU A 67 5.33 3.68 4.44
CA LEU A 67 6.32 4.20 3.50
C LEU A 67 6.52 3.24 2.32
N LEU A 68 6.66 1.95 2.59
CA LEU A 68 6.75 0.93 1.54
C LEU A 68 5.51 0.97 0.65
N SER A 69 4.33 1.05 1.29
CA SER A 69 3.06 1.12 0.59
C SER A 69 2.94 2.37 -0.28
N ALA A 70 3.49 3.51 0.18
CA ALA A 70 3.52 4.74 -0.60
C ALA A 70 4.29 4.55 -1.90
N GLY A 71 5.43 3.87 -1.83
CA GLY A 71 6.20 3.53 -3.04
C GLY A 71 5.39 2.70 -4.00
N LEU A 72 4.69 1.68 -3.48
CA LEU A 72 3.83 0.83 -4.29
C LEU A 72 2.68 1.62 -4.93
N ILE A 73 2.01 2.46 -4.16
CA ILE A 73 0.91 3.29 -4.66
C ILE A 73 1.40 4.23 -5.77
N SER A 74 2.57 4.81 -5.58
CA SER A 74 3.18 5.70 -6.58
C SER A 74 3.41 4.97 -7.91
N ILE A 75 3.94 3.74 -7.86
CA ILE A 75 4.18 2.93 -9.06
C ILE A 75 2.86 2.56 -9.74
N LEU A 76 1.90 2.03 -8.97
CA LEU A 76 0.63 1.59 -9.55
C LEU A 76 -0.16 2.76 -10.14
N GLY A 77 -0.04 3.95 -9.54
CA GLY A 77 -0.61 5.16 -10.11
C GLY A 77 -0.02 5.52 -11.47
N GLU A 78 1.28 5.29 -11.67
CA GLU A 78 1.90 5.47 -12.97
C GLU A 78 1.37 4.48 -14.01
N LEU A 79 1.10 3.24 -13.59
CA LEU A 79 0.66 2.21 -14.51
C LEU A 79 -0.83 2.33 -14.87
N TYR A 80 -1.67 2.70 -13.91
CA TYR A 80 -3.13 2.65 -14.08
C TYR A 80 -3.82 4.00 -14.12
N GLY A 81 -3.14 5.06 -13.69
CA GLY A 81 -3.71 6.41 -13.70
C GLY A 81 -4.98 6.53 -12.88
N ASP A 82 -6.01 7.12 -13.46
CA ASP A 82 -7.29 7.39 -12.79
C ASP A 82 -8.12 6.13 -12.55
N GLN A 83 -7.73 5.01 -13.13
CA GLN A 83 -8.47 3.75 -13.00
C GLN A 83 -7.95 2.88 -11.86
N PHE A 84 -7.36 3.49 -10.87
CA PHE A 84 -6.72 2.81 -9.76
C PHE A 84 -7.16 3.43 -8.43
N GLN A 85 -7.48 2.58 -7.45
CA GLN A 85 -7.84 3.04 -6.11
C GLN A 85 -7.22 2.10 -5.08
N THR A 86 -6.72 2.68 -3.97
CA THR A 86 -6.14 1.93 -2.87
C THR A 86 -7.14 1.83 -1.71
N LEU A 87 -7.32 0.62 -1.20
CA LEU A 87 -8.23 0.31 -0.10
C LEU A 87 -7.40 -0.21 1.06
N ILE A 88 -7.40 0.51 2.20
CA ILE A 88 -6.57 0.15 3.35
C ILE A 88 -7.46 -0.32 4.49
N LEU A 89 -7.15 -1.50 5.02
CA LEU A 89 -7.89 -2.11 6.12
C LEU A 89 -7.07 -2.10 7.41
N ALA A 90 -7.63 -1.47 8.44
CA ALA A 90 -7.12 -1.55 9.81
C ALA A 90 -8.31 -1.41 10.77
N SER A 91 -8.39 -2.29 11.76
CA SER A 91 -9.59 -2.43 12.60
C SER A 91 -9.86 -1.28 13.56
N GLU A 92 -8.90 -0.36 13.76
CA GLU A 92 -9.07 0.73 14.71
C GLU A 92 -8.83 2.09 14.06
N PRO A 93 -9.65 3.11 14.44
CA PRO A 93 -9.53 4.45 13.85
C PRO A 93 -8.14 5.09 14.01
N GLU A 94 -7.47 4.87 15.14
CA GLU A 94 -6.13 5.43 15.38
C GLU A 94 -5.12 4.91 14.36
N ARG A 95 -5.22 3.64 13.98
CA ARG A 95 -4.34 3.04 13.00
C ARG A 95 -4.58 3.61 11.61
N LEU A 96 -5.85 3.79 11.26
CA LEU A 96 -6.21 4.44 10.00
C LEU A 96 -5.74 5.88 9.96
N GLY A 97 -5.83 6.60 11.08
CA GLY A 97 -5.31 7.95 11.19
C GLY A 97 -3.81 8.03 10.95
N GLU A 98 -3.05 7.04 11.43
CA GLU A 98 -1.62 6.97 11.17
C GLU A 98 -1.34 6.71 9.69
N TRP A 99 -2.04 5.75 9.08
CA TRP A 99 -1.92 5.48 7.66
C TRP A 99 -2.16 6.74 6.83
N ARG A 100 -3.25 7.46 7.13
CA ARG A 100 -3.59 8.69 6.41
C ARG A 100 -2.47 9.72 6.53
N ARG A 101 -2.00 9.98 7.75
CA ARG A 101 -0.96 10.98 7.99
C ARG A 101 0.33 10.64 7.26
N ILE A 102 0.76 9.39 7.33
CA ILE A 102 2.00 8.96 6.70
C ILE A 102 1.89 9.05 5.18
N LEU A 103 0.79 8.58 4.61
CA LEU A 103 0.59 8.62 3.16
C LEU A 103 0.43 10.06 2.65
N GLN A 104 -0.22 10.94 3.40
CA GLN A 104 -0.27 12.36 3.07
C GLN A 104 1.13 12.93 2.93
N ASP A 105 1.98 12.63 3.90
CA ASP A 105 3.36 13.11 3.93
C ASP A 105 4.21 12.52 2.80
N CYS A 106 4.11 11.21 2.59
CA CYS A 106 4.93 10.51 1.60
C CYS A 106 4.55 10.78 0.15
N LEU A 107 3.27 11.07 -0.11
CA LEU A 107 2.74 11.23 -1.47
C LEU A 107 2.21 12.64 -1.76
N GLY A 108 2.40 13.57 -0.84
CA GLY A 108 1.95 14.95 -1.05
C GLY A 108 0.44 15.09 -1.18
N LEU A 109 -0.32 14.33 -0.39
CA LEU A 109 -1.77 14.30 -0.47
C LEU A 109 -2.40 15.24 0.55
N ASN A 110 -3.67 15.58 0.31
CA ASN A 110 -4.47 16.34 1.26
C ASN A 110 -5.67 15.48 1.70
N ARG A 111 -6.52 16.02 2.56
CA ARG A 111 -7.67 15.28 3.11
C ARG A 111 -8.64 14.78 2.04
N ASP A 112 -8.79 15.54 0.96
CA ASP A 112 -9.76 15.19 -0.09
C ASP A 112 -9.32 13.97 -0.90
N ASP A 113 -8.06 13.58 -0.78
CA ASP A 113 -7.55 12.37 -1.45
C ASP A 113 -7.95 11.09 -0.70
N PHE A 114 -8.54 11.22 0.49
CA PHE A 114 -9.00 10.11 1.34
C PHE A 114 -10.51 10.16 1.52
N GLY A 115 -11.25 9.57 0.63
CA GLY A 115 -12.70 9.56 0.71
C GLY A 115 -13.28 8.43 -0.13
N PRO A 116 -14.61 8.22 -0.06
CA PRO A 116 -15.23 7.05 -0.67
C PRO A 116 -14.98 6.92 -2.18
N ASN A 117 -14.79 8.04 -2.86
CA ASN A 117 -14.56 8.06 -4.31
C ASN A 117 -13.21 8.67 -4.67
N SER A 118 -12.28 8.69 -3.72
CA SER A 118 -10.94 9.26 -3.92
C SER A 118 -9.90 8.17 -4.09
N GLY A 119 -8.64 8.57 -4.29
CA GLY A 119 -7.55 7.64 -4.58
C GLY A 119 -7.23 6.63 -3.48
N ILE A 120 -7.50 7.00 -2.22
CA ILE A 120 -7.31 6.09 -1.08
C ILE A 120 -8.57 6.08 -0.23
N VAL A 121 -9.05 4.90 0.14
CA VAL A 121 -10.18 4.74 1.04
C VAL A 121 -9.75 3.90 2.24
N LEU A 122 -10.10 4.35 3.43
CA LEU A 122 -9.72 3.71 4.69
C LEU A 122 -10.91 2.93 5.26
N PHE A 123 -10.69 1.70 5.66
CA PHE A 123 -11.75 0.81 6.16
C PHE A 123 -11.38 0.20 7.51
N GLU A 124 -12.35 0.16 8.41
CA GLU A 124 -12.23 -0.54 9.69
C GLU A 124 -12.66 -2.00 9.60
N ARG A 125 -13.40 -2.37 8.56
CA ARG A 125 -13.97 -3.71 8.41
C ARG A 125 -13.70 -4.32 7.04
N PRO A 126 -13.40 -5.62 6.99
CA PRO A 126 -13.13 -6.29 5.72
C PRO A 126 -14.33 -6.29 4.76
N GLU A 127 -15.55 -6.30 5.28
CA GLU A 127 -16.76 -6.29 4.44
C GLU A 127 -16.81 -5.05 3.55
N GLY A 128 -16.43 -3.89 4.09
CA GLY A 128 -16.38 -2.64 3.33
C GLY A 128 -15.35 -2.69 2.20
N VAL A 129 -14.18 -3.27 2.49
CA VAL A 129 -13.12 -3.45 1.49
C VAL A 129 -13.61 -4.34 0.35
N ILE A 130 -14.18 -5.48 0.68
CA ILE A 130 -14.64 -6.47 -0.30
C ILE A 130 -15.72 -5.87 -1.19
N GLU A 131 -16.70 -5.20 -0.60
CA GLU A 131 -17.78 -4.57 -1.35
C GLU A 131 -17.25 -3.49 -2.31
N LYS A 132 -16.32 -2.65 -1.83
CA LYS A 132 -15.75 -1.60 -2.66
C LYS A 132 -14.89 -2.16 -3.78
N ALA A 133 -14.08 -3.18 -3.49
CA ALA A 133 -13.23 -3.82 -4.48
C ALA A 133 -14.07 -4.48 -5.59
N ASP A 134 -15.15 -5.16 -5.22
CA ASP A 134 -16.08 -5.75 -6.20
C ASP A 134 -16.67 -4.68 -7.11
N ARG A 135 -17.06 -3.56 -6.52
CA ARG A 135 -17.65 -2.46 -7.29
C ARG A 135 -16.64 -1.84 -8.26
N LEU A 136 -15.38 -1.67 -7.81
CA LEU A 136 -14.34 -1.13 -8.67
C LEU A 136 -14.09 -2.05 -9.87
N GLU A 137 -14.00 -3.36 -9.62
CA GLU A 137 -13.79 -4.32 -10.72
C GLU A 137 -14.97 -4.32 -11.70
N ALA A 138 -16.18 -4.17 -11.21
CA ALA A 138 -17.36 -4.09 -12.07
C ALA A 138 -17.34 -2.84 -12.97
N GLU A 139 -16.61 -1.81 -12.58
CA GLU A 139 -16.45 -0.56 -13.33
C GLU A 139 -15.12 -0.52 -14.11
N ASP A 140 -14.44 -1.66 -14.24
CA ASP A 140 -13.13 -1.78 -14.90
C ASP A 140 -12.04 -0.93 -14.28
N GLU A 141 -12.13 -0.71 -12.95
CA GLU A 141 -11.09 -0.05 -12.19
C GLU A 141 -10.28 -1.08 -11.40
N VAL A 142 -9.07 -0.71 -11.03
CA VAL A 142 -8.13 -1.61 -10.38
C VAL A 142 -8.04 -1.29 -8.89
N PRO A 143 -8.50 -2.18 -8.00
CA PRO A 143 -8.30 -2.00 -6.56
C PRO A 143 -6.97 -2.59 -6.12
N LEU A 144 -6.24 -1.85 -5.29
CA LEU A 144 -5.14 -2.39 -4.49
C LEU A 144 -5.63 -2.49 -3.06
N ILE A 145 -5.60 -3.67 -2.48
CA ILE A 145 -5.99 -3.87 -1.08
C ILE A 145 -4.73 -3.96 -0.23
N ILE A 146 -4.64 -3.11 0.81
CA ILE A 146 -3.56 -3.15 1.78
C ILE A 146 -4.14 -3.49 3.14
N VAL A 147 -3.58 -4.51 3.81
CA VAL A 147 -4.03 -4.94 5.13
C VAL A 147 -2.95 -4.62 6.15
N ASP A 148 -3.31 -3.82 7.16
CA ASP A 148 -2.40 -3.41 8.23
C ASP A 148 -1.86 -4.61 8.99
N GLY A 149 -0.63 -4.49 9.49
CA GLY A 149 0.04 -5.58 10.20
C GLY A 149 -0.58 -5.98 11.53
N SER A 150 -1.50 -5.17 12.05
CA SER A 150 -2.23 -5.49 13.28
C SER A 150 -3.42 -6.43 13.06
N GLU A 151 -3.81 -6.67 11.79
CA GLU A 151 -4.91 -7.59 11.51
C GLU A 151 -4.44 -9.02 11.68
N THR A 152 -5.18 -9.80 12.46
CA THR A 152 -4.80 -11.18 12.78
C THR A 152 -5.27 -12.18 11.75
N ASN A 153 -6.32 -11.84 11.01
CA ASN A 153 -6.89 -12.70 9.97
C ASN A 153 -7.11 -11.93 8.70
N ILE A 154 -6.79 -12.56 7.58
CA ILE A 154 -7.09 -12.01 6.26
C ILE A 154 -8.29 -12.78 5.71
N GLU A 155 -9.37 -12.06 5.42
CA GLU A 155 -10.58 -12.67 4.87
C GLU A 155 -10.29 -13.30 3.51
N ILE A 156 -10.77 -14.53 3.30
CA ILE A 156 -10.54 -15.28 2.07
C ILE A 156 -10.93 -14.49 0.80
N PRO A 157 -12.08 -13.78 0.75
CA PRO A 157 -12.42 -13.00 -0.43
C PRO A 157 -11.37 -11.94 -0.84
N ILE A 158 -10.63 -11.38 0.12
CA ILE A 158 -9.56 -10.43 -0.17
C ILE A 158 -8.46 -11.10 -1.00
N LEU A 159 -8.13 -12.34 -0.69
CA LEU A 159 -7.08 -13.08 -1.36
C LEU A 159 -7.40 -13.39 -2.83
N GLN A 160 -8.67 -13.27 -3.23
CA GLN A 160 -9.11 -13.55 -4.59
C GLN A 160 -8.99 -12.34 -5.53
N PHE A 161 -8.78 -11.15 -4.98
CA PHE A 161 -8.59 -9.96 -5.79
C PHE A 161 -7.20 -9.93 -6.44
N PRO A 162 -7.06 -9.28 -7.59
CA PRO A 162 -5.81 -9.32 -8.35
C PRO A 162 -4.61 -8.66 -7.68
N LEU A 163 -4.82 -7.63 -6.86
CA LEU A 163 -3.73 -6.90 -6.22
C LEU A 163 -4.01 -6.74 -4.73
N TRP A 164 -3.18 -7.38 -3.92
CA TRP A 164 -3.26 -7.18 -2.47
C TRP A 164 -1.91 -7.35 -1.81
N LEU A 165 -1.73 -6.62 -0.72
CA LEU A 165 -0.54 -6.63 0.11
C LEU A 165 -1.00 -6.68 1.56
N ALA A 166 -0.60 -7.72 2.28
CA ALA A 166 -0.91 -7.85 3.69
C ALA A 166 0.38 -7.89 4.49
N PHE A 167 0.51 -7.00 5.46
CA PHE A 167 1.64 -7.05 6.38
C PHE A 167 1.33 -8.05 7.49
N VAL A 168 2.29 -8.93 7.78
CA VAL A 168 2.16 -9.95 8.82
C VAL A 168 3.29 -9.79 9.83
N GLY A 169 3.03 -10.16 11.09
CA GLY A 169 4.05 -10.08 12.13
C GLY A 169 4.34 -8.65 12.57
N SER A 170 3.40 -7.99 13.23
CA SER A 170 3.54 -6.60 13.69
C SER A 170 4.32 -6.52 15.01
N ASP A 171 5.55 -6.99 14.98
CA ASP A 171 6.34 -7.21 16.20
C ASP A 171 6.56 -5.95 17.02
N GLU A 172 6.75 -4.81 16.39
CA GLU A 172 7.03 -3.55 17.09
C GLU A 172 5.84 -3.09 17.92
N GLU A 173 4.62 -3.20 17.40
CA GLU A 173 3.42 -2.86 18.15
C GLU A 173 3.23 -3.80 19.34
N ILE A 174 3.56 -5.08 19.17
CA ILE A 174 3.49 -6.06 20.27
C ILE A 174 4.53 -5.73 21.34
N TYR A 175 5.75 -5.37 20.95
CA TYR A 175 6.81 -4.98 21.90
C TYR A 175 6.45 -3.71 22.66
N ASP A 176 5.88 -2.73 22.01
CA ASP A 176 5.42 -1.50 22.67
C ASP A 176 4.40 -1.80 23.75
N ASP A 177 3.46 -2.70 23.48
CA ASP A 177 2.47 -3.14 24.46
C ASP A 177 3.14 -3.83 25.67
N PHE A 178 4.17 -4.61 25.44
CA PHE A 178 4.93 -5.26 26.51
C PHE A 178 5.73 -4.27 27.33
N GLU A 179 6.34 -3.29 26.73
CA GLU A 179 7.13 -2.26 27.42
C GLU A 179 6.28 -1.34 28.30
N MET A 180 5.02 -1.14 27.93
CA MET A 180 4.07 -0.32 28.68
C MET A 180 3.51 -1.03 29.91
N ASN A 181 3.68 -2.31 30.01
CA ASN A 181 3.22 -3.13 31.12
C ASN A 181 4.39 -3.56 32.01
#